data_e2140bda4644d02f9e5f49d37f5fe5e6
#
_entry.id   e2140bda4644d02f9e5f49d37f5fe5e6
#
_cell.length_a   1.000
_cell.length_b   1.000
_cell.length_c   1.000
_cell.angle_alpha   90.00
_cell.angle_beta   90.00
_cell.angle_gamma   90.00
#
_symmetry.space_group_name_H-M   'P 1'
#
loop_
_entity.id
_entity.type
_entity.pdbx_description
1 polymer ?
#
loop_
_entity_poly.entity_id
_entity_poly.type
_entity_poly.pdbx_seq_one_letter_code
_entity_poly.pdbx_strand_id
1 'polypeptide(L)'
;MKLLIIFIYLITSNFSYASEKPDIKNLVLIKNPKKYEDVIFKDINQKNVDLDDFKGKLILLNFWATWCAPCKEEMPSLDNLQSNSNFSNLKIFPINIGQEDISKSKFFFKELNIVNLNIYSDASITLAKKFSLRGVPTTILFNKEGNEFARIIGSIDFNDEKFITWLNTYN
;
A
#
# COMPACT_ATOMS: atom_id res chain seq x y z
N MET A 1 -23.39 -49.80 -38.81
CA MET A 1 -22.61 -48.54 -38.74
C MET A 1 -22.82 -47.92 -37.40
N LYS A 2 -21.85 -48.07 -36.48
CA LYS A 2 -21.92 -47.48 -35.10
C LYS A 2 -21.10 -46.20 -35.13
N LEU A 3 -21.74 -45.03 -34.97
CA LEU A 3 -21.06 -43.75 -34.78
C LEU A 3 -20.47 -43.70 -33.39
N LEU A 4 -19.16 -43.58 -33.30
CA LEU A 4 -18.41 -43.35 -32.05
C LEU A 4 -18.33 -41.84 -31.85
N ILE A 5 -19.13 -41.32 -30.92
CA ILE A 5 -19.07 -39.91 -30.50
C ILE A 5 -17.96 -39.80 -29.45
N ILE A 6 -16.81 -39.24 -29.84
CA ILE A 6 -15.70 -38.92 -28.95
C ILE A 6 -16.03 -37.61 -28.27
N PHE A 7 -16.41 -37.70 -26.98
CA PHE A 7 -16.53 -36.52 -26.09
C PHE A 7 -15.11 -36.06 -25.69
N ILE A 8 -14.60 -35.02 -26.35
CA ILE A 8 -13.39 -34.34 -25.91
C ILE A 8 -13.78 -33.46 -24.75
N TYR A 9 -13.50 -33.89 -23.54
CA TYR A 9 -13.55 -33.04 -22.34
C TYR A 9 -12.36 -32.08 -22.41
N LEU A 10 -12.62 -30.81 -22.83
CA LEU A 10 -11.71 -29.69 -22.61
C LEU A 10 -11.65 -29.39 -21.11
N ILE A 11 -10.68 -29.98 -20.44
CA ILE A 11 -10.30 -29.58 -19.07
C ILE A 11 -9.64 -28.19 -19.19
N THR A 12 -10.44 -27.14 -19.04
CA THR A 12 -9.90 -25.79 -18.81
C THR A 12 -9.35 -25.79 -17.38
N SER A 13 -8.07 -26.12 -17.26
CA SER A 13 -7.33 -25.89 -16.04
C SER A 13 -7.25 -24.36 -15.84
N ASN A 14 -8.12 -23.84 -14.97
CA ASN A 14 -7.93 -22.52 -14.40
C ASN A 14 -6.64 -22.55 -13.59
N PHE A 15 -5.50 -22.26 -14.23
CA PHE A 15 -4.27 -21.92 -13.54
C PHE A 15 -4.52 -20.59 -12.85
N SER A 16 -4.97 -20.66 -11.60
CA SER A 16 -4.89 -19.52 -10.69
C SER A 16 -3.41 -19.21 -10.51
N TYR A 17 -2.89 -18.25 -11.24
CA TYR A 17 -1.58 -17.66 -10.96
C TYR A 17 -1.68 -16.97 -9.60
N ALA A 18 -1.44 -17.69 -8.53
CA ALA A 18 -1.06 -17.06 -7.28
C ALA A 18 0.26 -16.34 -7.59
N SER A 19 0.27 -15.01 -7.60
CA SER A 19 1.50 -14.25 -7.82
C SER A 19 2.51 -14.67 -6.76
N GLU A 20 3.62 -15.24 -7.22
CA GLU A 20 4.67 -15.69 -6.32
C GLU A 20 5.16 -14.47 -5.51
N LYS A 21 5.32 -14.65 -4.19
CA LYS A 21 5.80 -13.56 -3.32
C LYS A 21 7.18 -13.13 -3.81
N PRO A 22 7.41 -11.84 -4.11
CA PRO A 22 8.74 -11.38 -4.48
C PRO A 22 9.71 -11.58 -3.32
N ASP A 23 10.98 -11.78 -3.62
CA ASP A 23 12.05 -11.91 -2.62
C ASP A 23 12.36 -10.54 -1.98
N ILE A 24 11.41 -10.08 -1.19
CA ILE A 24 11.50 -8.84 -0.40
C ILE A 24 11.35 -9.22 1.06
N LYS A 25 12.42 -9.03 1.81
CA LYS A 25 12.56 -9.50 3.21
C LYS A 25 11.42 -9.04 4.13
N ASN A 26 10.95 -7.82 3.96
CA ASN A 26 9.98 -7.18 4.86
C ASN A 26 8.52 -7.36 4.40
N LEU A 27 8.27 -7.99 3.25
CA LEU A 27 6.93 -8.18 2.70
C LEU A 27 6.26 -9.42 3.32
N VAL A 28 5.05 -9.23 3.83
CA VAL A 28 4.19 -10.27 4.38
C VAL A 28 2.89 -10.31 3.58
N LEU A 29 2.59 -11.44 2.96
CA LEU A 29 1.31 -11.66 2.27
C LEU A 29 0.25 -12.12 3.28
N ILE A 30 -0.96 -11.59 3.16
CA ILE A 30 -2.11 -11.95 3.99
C ILE A 30 -2.89 -13.06 3.29
N LYS A 31 -2.88 -14.28 3.85
CA LYS A 31 -3.55 -15.45 3.26
C LYS A 31 -5.05 -15.25 3.07
N ASN A 32 -5.70 -14.60 4.04
CA ASN A 32 -7.12 -14.28 4.01
C ASN A 32 -7.26 -12.75 4.00
N PRO A 33 -7.45 -12.10 2.84
CA PRO A 33 -7.59 -10.66 2.74
C PRO A 33 -8.61 -10.12 3.74
N LYS A 34 -8.25 -9.05 4.46
CA LYS A 34 -9.05 -8.51 5.55
C LYS A 34 -9.61 -7.15 5.19
N LYS A 35 -10.92 -6.98 5.39
CA LYS A 35 -11.59 -5.69 5.29
C LYS A 35 -11.55 -4.97 6.63
N TYR A 36 -11.40 -3.65 6.58
CA TYR A 36 -11.51 -2.76 7.72
C TYR A 36 -12.58 -1.72 7.44
N GLU A 37 -13.37 -1.40 8.46
CA GLU A 37 -14.35 -0.32 8.41
C GLU A 37 -13.77 0.93 9.08
N ASP A 38 -14.29 2.11 8.74
CA ASP A 38 -13.90 3.40 9.35
C ASP A 38 -12.38 3.65 9.33
N VAL A 39 -11.74 3.49 8.19
CA VAL A 39 -10.34 3.85 8.01
C VAL A 39 -10.26 5.33 7.65
N ILE A 40 -10.32 6.17 8.67
CA ILE A 40 -10.41 7.62 8.53
C ILE A 40 -9.15 8.27 9.11
N PHE A 41 -8.55 9.18 8.34
CA PHE A 41 -7.39 9.98 8.72
C PHE A 41 -7.57 11.43 8.29
N LYS A 42 -6.62 12.31 8.57
CA LYS A 42 -6.70 13.74 8.25
C LYS A 42 -5.78 14.12 7.11
N ASP A 43 -6.26 14.98 6.23
CA ASP A 43 -5.41 15.68 5.27
C ASP A 43 -4.66 16.86 5.93
N ILE A 44 -3.86 17.58 5.12
CA ILE A 44 -3.09 18.75 5.56
C ILE A 44 -3.99 19.90 6.09
N ASN A 45 -5.26 19.94 5.70
CA ASN A 45 -6.25 20.94 6.11
C ASN A 45 -7.15 20.44 7.26
N GLN A 46 -6.77 19.32 7.90
CA GLN A 46 -7.52 18.68 8.99
C GLN A 46 -8.91 18.15 8.58
N LYS A 47 -9.16 17.97 7.27
CA LYS A 47 -10.37 17.32 6.78
C LYS A 47 -10.24 15.82 6.89
N ASN A 48 -11.36 15.15 7.17
CA ASN A 48 -11.41 13.69 7.13
C ASN A 48 -11.23 13.20 5.70
N VAL A 49 -10.41 12.16 5.57
CA VAL A 49 -10.25 11.34 4.38
C VAL A 49 -10.67 9.94 4.77
N ASP A 50 -11.68 9.41 4.10
CA ASP A 50 -12.16 8.04 4.30
C ASP A 50 -11.57 7.14 3.21
N LEU A 51 -10.99 6.02 3.60
CA LEU A 51 -10.41 5.06 2.65
C LEU A 51 -11.47 4.48 1.69
N ASP A 52 -12.71 4.37 2.15
CA ASP A 52 -13.83 3.85 1.36
C ASP A 52 -14.15 4.72 0.12
N ASP A 53 -13.78 6.01 0.13
CA ASP A 53 -13.91 6.91 -1.03
C ASP A 53 -12.96 6.54 -2.18
N PHE A 54 -12.00 5.65 -1.93
CA PHE A 54 -10.96 5.23 -2.89
C PHE A 54 -11.14 3.79 -3.37
N LYS A 55 -12.31 3.19 -3.20
CA LYS A 55 -12.63 1.87 -3.77
C LYS A 55 -12.36 1.83 -5.27
N GLY A 56 -11.86 0.71 -5.74
CA GLY A 56 -11.42 0.55 -7.14
C GLY A 56 -9.96 0.93 -7.38
N LYS A 57 -9.26 1.46 -6.36
CA LYS A 57 -7.83 1.77 -6.44
C LYS A 57 -6.99 0.74 -5.69
N LEU A 58 -5.77 0.54 -6.17
CA LEU A 58 -4.70 -0.09 -5.42
C LEU A 58 -4.17 0.94 -4.42
N ILE A 59 -4.19 0.63 -3.11
CA ILE A 59 -3.87 1.61 -2.08
C ILE A 59 -2.71 1.14 -1.22
N LEU A 60 -1.78 2.07 -0.95
CA LEU A 60 -0.73 1.91 0.04
C LEU A 60 -0.96 2.92 1.18
N LEU A 61 -1.22 2.43 2.40
CA LEU A 61 -1.17 3.24 3.61
C LEU A 61 0.22 3.09 4.23
N ASN A 62 1.07 4.10 4.10
CA ASN A 62 2.41 4.11 4.69
C ASN A 62 2.38 4.89 6.01
N PHE A 63 2.63 4.22 7.12
CA PHE A 63 2.69 4.81 8.45
C PHE A 63 4.12 5.20 8.79
N TRP A 64 4.34 6.47 9.13
CA TRP A 64 5.66 7.05 9.34
C TRP A 64 5.66 8.11 10.46
N ALA A 65 6.85 8.62 10.80
CA ALA A 65 7.04 9.75 11.72
C ALA A 65 8.32 10.52 11.36
N THR A 66 8.41 11.80 11.73
CA THR A 66 9.56 12.66 11.38
C THR A 66 10.86 12.23 12.06
N TRP A 67 10.77 11.60 13.22
CA TRP A 67 11.91 11.06 13.99
C TRP A 67 12.38 9.67 13.54
N CYS A 68 11.68 9.06 12.61
CA CYS A 68 11.97 7.70 12.12
C CYS A 68 13.01 7.74 11.00
N ALA A 69 14.24 7.37 11.29
CA ALA A 69 15.34 7.38 10.31
C ALA A 69 15.08 6.47 9.10
N PRO A 70 14.61 5.19 9.25
CA PRO A 70 14.29 4.36 8.09
C PRO A 70 13.12 4.92 7.24
N CYS A 71 12.18 5.66 7.85
CA CYS A 71 11.12 6.33 7.10
C CYS A 71 11.69 7.43 6.20
N LYS A 72 12.71 8.17 6.69
CA LYS A 72 13.41 9.19 5.91
C LYS A 72 14.13 8.58 4.71
N GLU A 73 14.67 7.39 4.85
CA GLU A 73 15.38 6.69 3.77
C GLU A 73 14.43 6.20 2.68
N GLU A 74 13.23 5.67 3.02
CA GLU A 74 12.30 5.10 2.04
C GLU A 74 11.43 6.15 1.34
N MET A 75 11.15 7.30 1.97
CA MET A 75 10.15 8.27 1.50
C MET A 75 10.39 8.78 0.07
N PRO A 76 11.63 9.05 -0.39
CA PRO A 76 11.87 9.44 -1.77
C PRO A 76 11.49 8.37 -2.80
N SER A 77 11.73 7.09 -2.50
CA SER A 77 11.32 6.00 -3.39
C SER A 77 9.81 5.81 -3.41
N LEU A 78 9.15 6.05 -2.28
CA LEU A 78 7.69 6.03 -2.18
C LEU A 78 7.06 7.18 -2.99
N ASP A 79 7.69 8.37 -2.99
CA ASP A 79 7.29 9.51 -3.80
C ASP A 79 7.38 9.22 -5.30
N ASN A 80 8.48 8.59 -5.72
CA ASN A 80 8.68 8.15 -7.11
C ASN A 80 7.61 7.12 -7.52
N LEU A 81 7.28 6.18 -6.65
CA LEU A 81 6.27 5.17 -6.93
C LEU A 81 4.89 5.80 -7.18
N GLN A 82 4.51 6.89 -6.45
CA GLN A 82 3.23 7.58 -6.67
C GLN A 82 3.10 8.17 -8.08
N SER A 83 4.21 8.57 -8.69
CA SER A 83 4.25 9.14 -10.05
C SER A 83 4.62 8.14 -11.15
N ASN A 84 4.81 6.86 -10.79
CA ASN A 84 5.21 5.84 -11.74
C ASN A 84 4.09 5.53 -12.74
N SER A 85 4.36 5.76 -14.03
CA SER A 85 3.39 5.60 -15.12
C SER A 85 2.85 4.18 -15.32
N ASN A 86 3.50 3.17 -14.73
CA ASN A 86 3.01 1.79 -14.75
C ASN A 86 1.74 1.61 -13.89
N PHE A 87 1.42 2.57 -13.02
CA PHE A 87 0.29 2.47 -12.10
C PHE A 87 -0.76 3.55 -12.39
N SER A 88 -1.80 3.21 -13.13
CA SER A 88 -2.92 4.13 -13.42
C SER A 88 -3.87 4.30 -12.24
N ASN A 89 -3.95 3.31 -11.36
CA ASN A 89 -4.93 3.26 -10.26
C ASN A 89 -4.30 3.25 -8.86
N LEU A 90 -3.00 3.48 -8.76
CA LEU A 90 -2.31 3.51 -7.47
C LEU A 90 -2.60 4.81 -6.71
N LYS A 91 -2.88 4.69 -5.42
CA LYS A 91 -2.94 5.81 -4.49
C LYS A 91 -2.14 5.52 -3.23
N ILE A 92 -1.22 6.41 -2.88
CA ILE A 92 -0.38 6.30 -1.70
C ILE A 92 -0.78 7.38 -0.69
N PHE A 93 -0.95 6.96 0.57
CA PHE A 93 -1.25 7.82 1.71
C PHE A 93 -0.15 7.68 2.76
N PRO A 94 0.85 8.57 2.78
CA PRO A 94 1.83 8.62 3.87
C PRO A 94 1.22 9.28 5.10
N ILE A 95 0.87 8.46 6.10
CA ILE A 95 0.16 8.89 7.30
C ILE A 95 1.15 9.08 8.45
N ASN A 96 1.37 10.33 8.87
CA ASN A 96 2.19 10.64 10.04
C ASN A 96 1.45 10.27 11.32
N ILE A 97 2.07 9.43 12.15
CA ILE A 97 1.57 9.04 13.48
C ILE A 97 2.41 9.64 14.62
N GLY A 98 3.32 10.56 14.31
CA GLY A 98 4.28 11.13 15.27
C GLY A 98 3.68 12.07 16.30
N GLN A 99 2.37 12.39 16.24
CA GLN A 99 1.68 13.32 17.14
C GLN A 99 2.32 14.72 17.18
N GLU A 100 2.91 15.14 16.09
CA GLU A 100 3.66 16.37 15.96
C GLU A 100 2.86 17.43 15.22
N ASP A 101 3.29 18.69 15.37
CA ASP A 101 2.72 19.77 14.55
C ASP A 101 2.94 19.51 13.05
N ILE A 102 1.94 19.84 12.25
CA ILE A 102 1.96 19.63 10.79
C ILE A 102 3.13 20.33 10.10
N SER A 103 3.67 21.39 10.71
CA SER A 103 4.85 22.10 10.19
C SER A 103 6.08 21.21 10.11
N LYS A 104 6.25 20.25 11.04
CA LYS A 104 7.34 19.29 11.00
C LYS A 104 7.22 18.33 9.82
N SER A 105 5.99 17.87 9.50
CA SER A 105 5.75 17.06 8.30
C SER A 105 6.03 17.85 7.01
N LYS A 106 5.64 19.13 6.96
CA LYS A 106 5.95 20.02 5.83
C LYS A 106 7.45 20.21 5.65
N PHE A 107 8.17 20.43 6.75
CA PHE A 107 9.61 20.57 6.74
C PHE A 107 10.30 19.29 6.25
N PHE A 108 9.89 18.12 6.78
CA PHE A 108 10.38 16.81 6.38
C PHE A 108 10.22 16.57 4.87
N PHE A 109 9.02 16.84 4.32
CA PHE A 109 8.76 16.69 2.88
C PHE A 109 9.63 17.63 2.05
N LYS A 110 9.80 18.87 2.52
CA LYS A 110 10.67 19.87 1.85
C LYS A 110 12.13 19.43 1.85
N GLU A 111 12.65 18.95 3.00
CA GLU A 111 14.04 18.46 3.10
C GLU A 111 14.34 17.31 2.13
N LEU A 112 13.36 16.41 1.92
CA LEU A 112 13.51 15.24 1.07
C LEU A 112 13.08 15.48 -0.38
N ASN A 113 12.67 16.70 -0.73
CA ASN A 113 12.13 17.05 -2.05
C ASN A 113 10.94 16.17 -2.48
N ILE A 114 10.05 15.84 -1.54
CA ILE A 114 8.84 15.09 -1.81
C ILE A 114 7.81 15.98 -2.51
N VAL A 115 7.38 15.61 -3.70
CA VAL A 115 6.52 16.44 -4.58
C VAL A 115 5.27 15.74 -5.08
N ASN A 116 5.23 14.41 -5.12
CA ASN A 116 4.11 13.62 -5.64
C ASN A 116 3.16 13.14 -4.54
N LEU A 117 3.64 13.07 -3.30
CA LEU A 117 2.88 12.65 -2.14
C LEU A 117 2.24 13.84 -1.43
N ASN A 118 1.05 13.64 -0.87
CA ASN A 118 0.40 14.59 0.03
C ASN A 118 0.66 14.21 1.49
N ILE A 119 0.54 15.19 2.40
CA ILE A 119 0.71 14.99 3.84
C ILE A 119 -0.62 14.58 4.45
N TYR A 120 -0.61 13.47 5.20
CA TYR A 120 -1.74 12.98 5.99
C TYR A 120 -1.29 12.72 7.43
N SER A 121 -2.24 12.66 8.36
CA SER A 121 -1.96 12.42 9.77
C SER A 121 -3.03 11.59 10.47
N ASP A 122 -2.60 10.78 11.44
CA ASP A 122 -3.43 10.12 12.45
C ASP A 122 -2.91 10.49 13.84
N ALA A 123 -3.08 11.76 14.22
CA ALA A 123 -2.56 12.30 15.48
C ALA A 123 -3.09 11.58 16.73
N SER A 124 -4.27 10.96 16.62
CA SER A 124 -4.87 10.15 17.69
C SER A 124 -4.32 8.73 17.75
N ILE A 125 -3.43 8.35 16.83
CA ILE A 125 -2.92 6.98 16.66
C ILE A 125 -4.01 5.91 16.59
N THR A 126 -5.20 6.30 16.11
CA THR A 126 -6.37 5.43 16.02
C THR A 126 -6.15 4.32 15.01
N LEU A 127 -5.61 4.68 13.83
CA LEU A 127 -5.29 3.71 12.79
C LEU A 127 -4.11 2.82 13.18
N ALA A 128 -3.08 3.39 13.85
CA ALA A 128 -1.96 2.60 14.35
C ALA A 128 -2.45 1.47 15.28
N LYS A 129 -3.41 1.77 16.17
CA LYS A 129 -4.07 0.76 17.02
C LYS A 129 -4.96 -0.20 16.20
N LYS A 130 -5.81 0.32 15.30
CA LYS A 130 -6.72 -0.46 14.46
C LYS A 130 -5.96 -1.52 13.66
N PHE A 131 -4.82 -1.15 13.07
CA PHE A 131 -3.97 -2.05 12.30
C PHE A 131 -2.96 -2.85 13.13
N SER A 132 -2.95 -2.64 14.46
CA SER A 132 -1.99 -3.29 15.39
C SER A 132 -0.54 -3.10 14.95
N LEU A 133 -0.18 -1.86 14.60
CA LEU A 133 1.18 -1.54 14.16
C LEU A 133 2.17 -1.77 15.30
N ARG A 134 3.31 -2.38 14.99
CA ARG A 134 4.39 -2.65 15.95
C ARG A 134 5.50 -1.59 15.90
N GLY A 135 5.49 -0.75 14.87
CA GLY A 135 6.49 0.31 14.65
C GLY A 135 6.33 0.96 13.29
N VAL A 136 7.19 1.91 13.00
CA VAL A 136 7.30 2.61 11.72
C VAL A 136 8.69 2.41 11.12
N PRO A 137 8.81 2.39 9.78
CA PRO A 137 7.72 2.43 8.83
C PRO A 137 6.94 1.11 8.78
N THR A 138 5.66 1.20 8.50
CA THR A 138 4.84 0.05 8.13
C THR A 138 3.93 0.47 6.98
N THR A 139 3.93 -0.29 5.89
CA THR A 139 3.03 -0.03 4.76
C THR A 139 2.01 -1.16 4.65
N ILE A 140 0.73 -0.81 4.60
CA ILE A 140 -0.38 -1.74 4.41
C ILE A 140 -0.91 -1.56 2.99
N LEU A 141 -1.06 -2.68 2.28
CA LEU A 141 -1.49 -2.71 0.89
C LEU A 141 -2.93 -3.22 0.80
N PHE A 142 -3.79 -2.43 0.15
CA PHE A 142 -5.18 -2.77 -0.11
C PHE A 142 -5.42 -2.94 -1.60
N ASN A 143 -6.14 -4.00 -1.94
CA ASN A 143 -6.57 -4.25 -3.31
C ASN A 143 -7.77 -3.37 -3.70
N LYS A 144 -8.20 -3.48 -4.96
CA LYS A 144 -9.32 -2.69 -5.52
C LYS A 144 -10.66 -2.90 -4.80
N GLU A 145 -10.83 -4.04 -4.15
CA GLU A 145 -12.01 -4.36 -3.34
C GLU A 145 -11.95 -3.75 -1.93
N GLY A 146 -10.83 -3.10 -1.57
CA GLY A 146 -10.61 -2.48 -0.26
C GLY A 146 -10.20 -3.48 0.82
N ASN A 147 -9.66 -4.64 0.43
CA ASN A 147 -9.17 -5.63 1.38
C ASN A 147 -7.65 -5.54 1.52
N GLU A 148 -7.15 -5.58 2.75
CA GLU A 148 -5.73 -5.74 3.00
C GLU A 148 -5.25 -7.09 2.49
N PHE A 149 -4.25 -7.10 1.61
CA PHE A 149 -3.66 -8.33 1.05
C PHE A 149 -2.18 -8.51 1.34
N ALA A 150 -1.50 -7.44 1.74
CA ALA A 150 -0.09 -7.49 2.11
C ALA A 150 0.31 -6.38 3.09
N ARG A 151 1.44 -6.60 3.79
CA ARG A 151 2.12 -5.59 4.61
C ARG A 151 3.61 -5.58 4.33
N ILE A 152 4.21 -4.40 4.44
CA ILE A 152 5.66 -4.23 4.52
C ILE A 152 5.95 -3.72 5.93
N ILE A 153 6.76 -4.47 6.71
CA ILE A 153 7.09 -4.16 8.10
C ILE A 153 8.57 -3.76 8.16
N GLY A 154 8.82 -2.46 8.23
CA GLY A 154 10.14 -1.85 8.05
C GLY A 154 10.31 -1.26 6.66
N SER A 155 11.42 -0.55 6.42
CA SER A 155 11.69 0.15 5.16
C SER A 155 12.06 -0.81 4.04
N ILE A 156 11.69 -0.40 2.81
CA ILE A 156 12.16 -0.98 1.55
C ILE A 156 12.50 0.14 0.56
N ASP A 157 13.16 -0.20 -0.53
CA ASP A 157 13.23 0.65 -1.71
C ASP A 157 12.00 0.38 -2.61
N PHE A 158 11.08 1.33 -2.67
CA PHE A 158 9.88 1.24 -3.51
C PHE A 158 10.18 1.38 -5.01
N ASN A 159 11.43 1.71 -5.39
CA ASN A 159 11.90 1.67 -6.77
C ASN A 159 12.41 0.27 -7.20
N ASP A 160 12.49 -0.71 -6.28
CA ASP A 160 12.92 -2.07 -6.61
C ASP A 160 12.04 -2.66 -7.70
N GLU A 161 12.66 -3.10 -8.81
CA GLU A 161 11.92 -3.63 -9.98
C GLU A 161 11.10 -4.88 -9.65
N LYS A 162 11.56 -5.72 -8.72
CA LYS A 162 10.81 -6.91 -8.30
C LYS A 162 9.54 -6.50 -7.55
N PHE A 163 9.66 -5.47 -6.68
CA PHE A 163 8.50 -4.93 -5.98
C PHE A 163 7.52 -4.30 -6.97
N ILE A 164 7.98 -3.45 -7.89
CA ILE A 164 7.16 -2.77 -8.90
C ILE A 164 6.45 -3.81 -9.78
N THR A 165 7.18 -4.80 -10.29
CA THR A 165 6.61 -5.85 -11.14
C THR A 165 5.54 -6.65 -10.40
N TRP A 166 5.82 -7.05 -9.16
CA TRP A 166 4.84 -7.76 -8.33
C TRP A 166 3.63 -6.89 -8.01
N LEU A 167 3.82 -5.65 -7.57
CA LEU A 167 2.73 -4.75 -7.23
C LEU A 167 1.81 -4.49 -8.43
N ASN A 168 2.39 -4.40 -9.63
CA ASN A 168 1.64 -4.17 -10.87
C ASN A 168 0.67 -5.32 -11.22
N THR A 169 0.86 -6.51 -10.67
CA THR A 169 -0.11 -7.61 -10.84
C THR A 169 -1.45 -7.35 -10.14
N TYR A 170 -1.51 -6.34 -9.26
CA TYR A 170 -2.72 -5.91 -8.55
C TYR A 170 -3.32 -4.58 -9.08
N ASN A 171 -2.65 -3.95 -10.08
CA ASN A 171 -3.04 -2.63 -10.62
C ASN A 171 -4.27 -2.67 -11.55
#